data_2ad2a05649765a585b3e171f60c26e63
#
_entry.id   2ad2a05649765a585b3e171f60c26e63
#
_cell.length_a   1.000
_cell.length_b   1.000
_cell.length_c   1.000
_cell.angle_alpha   90.00
_cell.angle_beta   90.00
_cell.angle_gamma   90.00
#
_symmetry.space_group_name_H-M   'P 1'
#
loop_
_entity.id
_entity.type
_entity.pdbx_description
1 polymer ?
#
loop_
_entity_poly.entity_id
_entity_poly.type
_entity_poly.pdbx_seq_one_letter_code
_entity_poly.pdbx_strand_id
1 'polypeptide(L)'
;MNAAQDCVAPATTQALSEALARCDRAGEKVMVIGGGTLAAMCFPPERVDVRLSTTSMTGIVANERADLTLAVRGGTPIADVATTLAAQGQFVPFDAPQPNYATLGGTLAAGWVGPRRHVYGRLRDYLLGSTIVLADGTIARAGGMVVKNVAGYDMTRLYVGSFGTLGVLAQTNLKTIPIPQHARLFLAPLPERTRERACLHLAELRIRPSAAFWIDGFHHAIDGDEGPEGRVFVLLEGSDAVLERATLELRSALGRAGVPETRVVDAGAREAFARVVDAYIATLGERSVTYRLYPFVEEAARCALDLHDLAQRFKLRSETIVDVMNGDVVLRVSDLDSHGLGAKIETFDDALHEPQPHAQVVASNHPHRIYLRVFGTAPPAIERMRALKNRFDPNRTLNPGCFVGGI
;
A
#
# COMPACT_ATOMS: atom_id res chain seq x y z
N MET A 1 9.59 21.98 15.52
CA MET A 1 10.26 21.60 14.23
C MET A 1 11.65 22.19 14.27
N ASN A 2 12.68 21.36 14.51
CA ASN A 2 14.07 21.79 14.60
C ASN A 2 14.63 22.19 13.22
N ALA A 3 15.51 23.22 13.25
CA ALA A 3 16.11 23.86 12.09
C ALA A 3 16.93 22.90 11.21
N ALA A 4 17.00 23.26 9.91
CA ALA A 4 17.93 22.81 8.86
C ALA A 4 18.50 21.39 9.04
N GLN A 5 17.70 20.39 8.74
CA GLN A 5 18.19 19.04 8.51
C GLN A 5 18.91 19.02 7.16
N ASP A 6 20.17 18.59 7.15
CA ASP A 6 20.91 18.38 5.90
C ASP A 6 20.14 17.39 5.03
N CYS A 7 19.85 17.79 3.79
CA CYS A 7 19.20 16.92 2.82
C CYS A 7 20.26 16.34 1.87
N VAL A 8 20.43 15.02 1.91
CA VAL A 8 21.38 14.30 1.07
C VAL A 8 20.60 13.47 0.04
N ALA A 9 20.94 13.60 -1.24
CA ALA A 9 20.26 12.90 -2.34
C ALA A 9 21.28 12.17 -3.23
N PRO A 10 21.80 11.00 -2.78
CA PRO A 10 22.78 10.24 -3.55
C PRO A 10 22.18 9.72 -4.86
N ALA A 11 22.92 9.82 -5.95
CA ALA A 11 22.48 9.34 -7.27
C ALA A 11 23.00 7.92 -7.59
N THR A 12 23.94 7.39 -6.80
CA THR A 12 24.54 6.07 -7.01
C THR A 12 24.57 5.24 -5.74
N THR A 13 24.64 3.93 -5.88
CA THR A 13 24.79 3.01 -4.73
C THR A 13 26.04 3.32 -3.93
N GLN A 14 27.14 3.71 -4.60
CA GLN A 14 28.39 4.05 -3.93
C GLN A 14 28.26 5.34 -3.11
N ALA A 15 27.66 6.38 -3.68
CA ALA A 15 27.41 7.64 -2.93
C ALA A 15 26.45 7.44 -1.75
N LEU A 16 25.46 6.54 -1.90
CA LEU A 16 24.58 6.14 -0.80
C LEU A 16 25.37 5.44 0.32
N SER A 17 26.27 4.51 -0.03
CA SER A 17 27.13 3.78 0.91
C SER A 17 28.00 4.76 1.70
N GLU A 18 28.68 5.68 1.03
CA GLU A 18 29.54 6.69 1.65
C GLU A 18 28.75 7.63 2.59
N ALA A 19 27.56 8.07 2.16
CA ALA A 19 26.70 8.92 2.98
C ALA A 19 26.26 8.22 4.27
N LEU A 20 25.78 6.96 4.17
CA LEU A 20 25.35 6.20 5.33
C LEU A 20 26.51 5.89 6.28
N ALA A 21 27.67 5.44 5.77
CA ALA A 21 28.86 5.18 6.57
C ALA A 21 29.35 6.44 7.32
N ARG A 22 29.21 7.62 6.73
CA ARG A 22 29.52 8.90 7.40
C ARG A 22 28.57 9.14 8.55
N CYS A 23 27.24 9.06 8.28
CA CYS A 23 26.21 9.31 9.29
C CYS A 23 26.31 8.32 10.47
N ASP A 24 26.54 7.04 10.18
CA ASP A 24 26.66 6.00 11.20
C ASP A 24 27.86 6.26 12.12
N ARG A 25 29.03 6.60 11.55
CA ARG A 25 30.22 6.98 12.33
C ARG A 25 30.05 8.24 13.16
N ALA A 26 29.26 9.20 12.67
CA ALA A 26 28.95 10.43 13.38
C ALA A 26 27.84 10.26 14.43
N GLY A 27 27.17 9.10 14.51
CA GLY A 27 26.05 8.86 15.40
C GLY A 27 24.78 9.64 14.99
N GLU A 28 24.71 10.08 13.74
CA GLU A 28 23.57 10.82 13.18
C GLU A 28 22.39 9.90 12.87
N LYS A 29 21.18 10.37 13.11
CA LYS A 29 19.92 9.67 12.81
C LYS A 29 19.42 10.08 11.43
N VAL A 30 19.26 9.09 10.55
CA VAL A 30 18.94 9.28 9.14
C VAL A 30 17.49 8.89 8.89
N MET A 31 16.70 9.84 8.40
CA MET A 31 15.39 9.55 7.83
C MET A 31 15.54 9.28 6.34
N VAL A 32 15.39 8.02 5.94
CA VAL A 32 15.40 7.60 4.54
C VAL A 32 14.01 7.79 3.94
N ILE A 33 13.92 8.50 2.82
CA ILE A 33 12.66 8.78 2.15
C ILE A 33 12.78 8.57 0.63
N GLY A 34 11.80 7.91 0.03
CA GLY A 34 11.57 7.91 -1.42
C GLY A 34 10.60 9.04 -1.81
N GLY A 35 9.53 8.71 -2.51
CA GLY A 35 8.49 9.68 -2.86
C GLY A 35 7.61 10.15 -1.70
N GLY A 36 7.72 9.55 -0.53
CA GLY A 36 6.97 9.95 0.67
C GLY A 36 5.48 9.58 0.69
N THR A 37 4.96 8.95 -0.35
CA THR A 37 3.52 8.65 -0.51
C THR A 37 2.95 7.75 0.60
N LEU A 38 3.79 6.90 1.19
CA LEU A 38 3.42 5.97 2.26
C LEU A 38 4.03 6.34 3.62
N ALA A 39 4.56 7.56 3.77
CA ALA A 39 5.20 8.00 5.02
C ALA A 39 4.24 8.03 6.22
N ALA A 40 2.93 8.12 5.98
CA ALA A 40 1.93 8.04 7.04
C ALA A 40 1.80 6.64 7.67
N MET A 41 2.26 5.60 6.99
CA MET A 41 2.24 4.23 7.49
C MET A 41 3.33 3.93 8.53
N CYS A 42 4.23 4.86 8.83
CA CYS A 42 5.22 4.67 9.88
C CYS A 42 5.09 5.72 10.99
N PHE A 43 5.54 5.41 12.20
CA PHE A 43 5.61 6.42 13.25
C PHE A 43 6.53 7.57 12.84
N PRO A 44 6.24 8.80 13.29
CA PRO A 44 7.22 9.88 13.17
C PRO A 44 8.52 9.48 13.87
N PRO A 45 9.69 9.66 13.24
CA PRO A 45 10.95 9.35 13.89
C PRO A 45 11.15 10.19 15.15
N GLU A 46 11.73 9.59 16.20
CA GLU A 46 12.01 10.27 17.46
C GLU A 46 13.00 11.44 17.28
N ARG A 47 14.00 11.22 16.39
CA ARG A 47 15.05 12.20 16.06
C ARG A 47 15.45 12.03 14.58
N VAL A 48 15.67 13.12 13.89
CA VAL A 48 16.21 13.17 12.53
C VAL A 48 17.29 14.22 12.46
N ASP A 49 18.52 13.81 12.20
CA ASP A 49 19.67 14.72 11.98
C ASP A 49 19.86 14.96 10.47
N VAL A 50 19.70 13.88 9.66
CA VAL A 50 19.87 13.91 8.21
C VAL A 50 18.64 13.34 7.51
N ARG A 51 18.13 14.01 6.48
CA ARG A 51 17.17 13.48 5.52
C ARG A 51 17.91 12.94 4.31
N LEU A 52 17.76 11.65 4.02
CA LEU A 52 18.35 11.00 2.87
C LEU A 52 17.25 10.65 1.86
N SER A 53 17.25 11.35 0.72
CA SER A 53 16.31 11.10 -0.38
C SER A 53 16.90 10.11 -1.38
N THR A 54 16.13 9.06 -1.71
CA THR A 54 16.52 8.11 -2.77
C THR A 54 16.04 8.52 -4.16
N THR A 55 15.30 9.63 -4.29
CA THR A 55 14.66 10.04 -5.56
C THR A 55 15.64 10.39 -6.68
N SER A 56 16.92 10.63 -6.38
CA SER A 56 17.97 10.79 -7.38
C SER A 56 18.52 9.44 -7.91
N MET A 57 18.19 8.32 -7.27
CA MET A 57 18.63 6.97 -7.66
C MET A 57 17.61 6.34 -8.62
N THR A 58 17.45 6.90 -9.81
CA THR A 58 16.43 6.49 -10.77
C THR A 58 17.01 5.73 -11.97
N GLY A 59 16.14 5.00 -12.66
CA GLY A 59 16.40 4.39 -13.96
C GLY A 59 16.32 2.86 -13.95
N ILE A 60 16.10 2.34 -15.15
CA ILE A 60 16.14 0.91 -15.46
C ILE A 60 17.62 0.53 -15.68
N VAL A 61 18.08 -0.48 -14.95
CA VAL A 61 19.49 -0.96 -15.03
C VAL A 61 19.65 -2.05 -16.08
N ALA A 62 18.67 -2.97 -16.14
CA ALA A 62 18.60 -4.02 -17.16
C ALA A 62 17.13 -4.38 -17.43
N ASN A 63 16.82 -4.78 -18.65
CA ASN A 63 15.48 -5.15 -19.06
C ASN A 63 15.56 -6.31 -20.07
N GLU A 64 15.44 -7.53 -19.56
CA GLU A 64 15.51 -8.76 -20.33
C GLU A 64 14.10 -9.22 -20.70
N ARG A 65 13.55 -8.63 -21.76
CA ARG A 65 12.16 -8.84 -22.19
C ARG A 65 11.82 -10.31 -22.40
N ALA A 66 12.71 -11.08 -22.99
CA ALA A 66 12.49 -12.50 -23.29
C ALA A 66 12.44 -13.37 -22.01
N ASP A 67 13.22 -13.00 -21.01
CA ASP A 67 13.30 -13.71 -19.73
C ASP A 67 12.28 -13.18 -18.72
N LEU A 68 11.48 -12.18 -19.08
CA LEU A 68 10.51 -11.53 -18.23
C LEU A 68 11.15 -11.01 -16.93
N THR A 69 12.31 -10.37 -17.01
CA THR A 69 13.04 -9.84 -15.87
C THR A 69 13.47 -8.39 -16.07
N LEU A 70 13.47 -7.62 -15.00
CA LEU A 70 13.79 -6.21 -14.98
C LEU A 70 14.61 -5.86 -13.74
N ALA A 71 15.71 -5.11 -13.91
CA ALA A 71 16.47 -4.52 -12.82
C ALA A 71 16.26 -3.01 -12.77
N VAL A 72 15.89 -2.48 -11.61
CA VAL A 72 15.45 -1.09 -11.41
C VAL A 72 16.12 -0.49 -10.18
N ARG A 73 16.55 0.76 -10.26
CA ARG A 73 17.04 1.52 -9.09
C ARG A 73 15.90 1.88 -8.15
N GLY A 74 16.19 1.86 -6.84
CA GLY A 74 15.18 2.00 -5.79
C GLY A 74 14.41 3.32 -5.78
N GLY A 75 14.98 4.41 -6.27
CA GLY A 75 14.34 5.72 -6.36
C GLY A 75 13.49 5.94 -7.61
N THR A 76 13.39 4.95 -8.51
CA THR A 76 12.61 5.06 -9.75
C THR A 76 11.11 5.14 -9.42
N PRO A 77 10.38 6.13 -9.98
CA PRO A 77 8.92 6.19 -9.86
C PRO A 77 8.24 4.94 -10.41
N ILE A 78 7.20 4.48 -9.76
CA ILE A 78 6.41 3.31 -10.21
C ILE A 78 5.82 3.55 -11.60
N ALA A 79 5.38 4.79 -11.89
CA ALA A 79 4.84 5.16 -13.20
C ALA A 79 5.87 4.97 -14.34
N ASP A 80 7.14 5.29 -14.11
CA ASP A 80 8.20 5.12 -15.11
C ASP A 80 8.46 3.64 -15.39
N VAL A 81 8.46 2.81 -14.33
CA VAL A 81 8.57 1.36 -14.45
C VAL A 81 7.39 0.79 -15.23
N ALA A 82 6.17 1.21 -14.88
CA ALA A 82 4.93 0.77 -15.54
C ALA A 82 4.92 1.16 -17.02
N THR A 83 5.31 2.40 -17.37
CA THR A 83 5.40 2.89 -18.75
C THR A 83 6.40 2.08 -19.57
N THR A 84 7.58 1.83 -19.00
CA THR A 84 8.62 1.02 -19.68
C THR A 84 8.14 -0.39 -19.99
N LEU A 85 7.49 -1.03 -19.02
CA LEU A 85 6.97 -2.39 -19.18
C LEU A 85 5.77 -2.45 -20.14
N ALA A 86 4.86 -1.48 -20.05
CA ALA A 86 3.66 -1.42 -20.90
C ALA A 86 4.02 -1.32 -22.40
N ALA A 87 5.09 -0.57 -22.75
CA ALA A 87 5.61 -0.49 -24.12
C ALA A 87 6.05 -1.86 -24.68
N GLN A 88 6.23 -2.86 -23.82
CA GLN A 88 6.64 -4.23 -24.17
C GLN A 88 5.52 -5.26 -23.95
N GLY A 89 4.31 -4.82 -23.60
CA GLY A 89 3.19 -5.69 -23.28
C GLY A 89 3.36 -6.44 -21.95
N GLN A 90 4.17 -5.91 -21.04
CA GLN A 90 4.45 -6.49 -19.72
C GLN A 90 4.03 -5.55 -18.60
N PHE A 91 3.86 -6.09 -17.40
CA PHE A 91 3.63 -5.30 -16.19
C PHE A 91 4.09 -6.04 -14.92
N VAL A 92 4.16 -5.30 -13.81
CA VAL A 92 4.21 -5.82 -12.45
C VAL A 92 3.02 -5.22 -11.70
N PRO A 93 2.22 -6.01 -10.98
CA PRO A 93 1.01 -5.53 -10.29
C PRO A 93 1.39 -4.77 -9.00
N PHE A 94 1.98 -3.60 -9.15
CA PHE A 94 2.38 -2.77 -8.01
C PHE A 94 1.20 -2.26 -7.21
N ASP A 95 0.10 -1.86 -7.88
CA ASP A 95 -1.07 -1.22 -7.28
C ASP A 95 -0.66 -0.17 -6.23
N ALA A 96 0.39 0.58 -6.54
CA ALA A 96 0.91 1.61 -5.66
C ALA A 96 0.11 2.90 -5.82
N PRO A 97 -0.34 3.52 -4.71
CA PRO A 97 -0.99 4.81 -4.79
C PRO A 97 0.01 5.90 -5.18
N GLN A 98 -0.48 6.91 -5.91
CA GLN A 98 0.32 8.03 -6.43
C GLN A 98 1.58 7.57 -7.19
N PRO A 99 1.45 6.74 -8.24
CA PRO A 99 2.57 6.06 -8.89
C PRO A 99 3.61 7.02 -9.51
N ASN A 100 3.24 8.25 -9.82
CA ASN A 100 4.16 9.29 -10.30
C ASN A 100 5.16 9.75 -9.23
N TYR A 101 4.82 9.61 -7.95
CA TYR A 101 5.65 10.00 -6.81
C TYR A 101 6.18 8.78 -6.05
N ALA A 102 5.38 7.71 -5.95
CA ALA A 102 5.77 6.47 -5.29
C ALA A 102 7.00 5.88 -5.95
N THR A 103 8.09 5.67 -5.17
CA THR A 103 9.31 5.03 -5.67
C THR A 103 9.26 3.52 -5.42
N LEU A 104 9.93 2.74 -6.28
CA LEU A 104 9.97 1.29 -6.15
C LEU A 104 10.52 0.84 -4.79
N GLY A 105 11.65 1.40 -4.38
CA GLY A 105 12.27 1.10 -3.08
C GLY A 105 11.38 1.50 -1.90
N GLY A 106 10.74 2.67 -1.97
CA GLY A 106 9.80 3.14 -0.93
C GLY A 106 8.55 2.25 -0.81
N THR A 107 7.98 1.84 -1.94
CA THR A 107 6.81 0.94 -1.99
C THR A 107 7.14 -0.44 -1.40
N LEU A 108 8.31 -0.99 -1.74
CA LEU A 108 8.80 -2.25 -1.17
C LEU A 108 9.11 -2.11 0.32
N ALA A 109 9.83 -1.05 0.71
CA ALA A 109 10.19 -0.81 2.11
C ALA A 109 8.97 -0.64 3.01
N ALA A 110 7.92 0.04 2.53
CA ALA A 110 6.64 0.15 3.25
C ALA A 110 5.84 -1.17 3.29
N GLY A 111 6.24 -2.16 2.48
CA GLY A 111 5.50 -3.43 2.39
C GLY A 111 4.12 -3.28 1.81
N TRP A 112 3.91 -2.27 0.96
CA TRP A 112 2.60 -2.02 0.37
C TRP A 112 2.06 -3.25 -0.35
N VAL A 113 0.81 -3.57 -0.09
CA VAL A 113 0.10 -4.70 -0.70
C VAL A 113 -1.15 -4.18 -1.37
N GLY A 114 -1.18 -4.26 -2.69
CA GLY A 114 -2.29 -3.79 -3.50
C GLY A 114 -3.51 -4.72 -3.48
N PRO A 115 -4.67 -4.20 -3.95
CA PRO A 115 -5.93 -4.96 -3.92
C PRO A 115 -5.96 -6.14 -4.90
N ARG A 116 -5.16 -6.15 -5.98
CA ARG A 116 -5.13 -7.28 -6.93
C ARG A 116 -4.28 -8.48 -6.46
N ARG A 117 -3.82 -8.48 -5.20
CA ARG A 117 -2.93 -9.54 -4.66
C ARG A 117 -3.54 -10.93 -4.64
N HIS A 118 -4.86 -11.06 -4.61
CA HIS A 118 -5.53 -12.36 -4.63
C HIS A 118 -5.45 -13.07 -5.99
N VAL A 119 -5.24 -12.31 -7.09
CA VAL A 119 -5.01 -12.85 -8.44
C VAL A 119 -3.54 -12.92 -8.77
N TYR A 120 -2.80 -11.85 -8.49
CA TYR A 120 -1.42 -11.70 -8.95
C TYR A 120 -0.36 -11.99 -7.88
N GLY A 121 -0.73 -12.14 -6.62
CA GLY A 121 0.21 -12.25 -5.51
C GLY A 121 0.69 -10.88 -5.01
N ARG A 122 1.64 -10.89 -4.09
CA ARG A 122 2.20 -9.70 -3.47
C ARG A 122 3.43 -9.23 -4.24
N LEU A 123 3.76 -7.94 -4.16
CA LEU A 123 4.95 -7.38 -4.81
C LEU A 123 6.24 -8.13 -4.43
N ARG A 124 6.37 -8.58 -3.20
CA ARG A 124 7.51 -9.41 -2.75
C ARG A 124 7.68 -10.72 -3.53
N ASP A 125 6.60 -11.24 -4.12
CA ASP A 125 6.63 -12.51 -4.87
C ASP A 125 7.19 -12.31 -6.29
N TYR A 126 7.36 -11.07 -6.70
CA TYR A 126 8.01 -10.65 -7.95
C TYR A 126 9.51 -10.35 -7.78
N LEU A 127 10.02 -10.29 -6.56
CA LEU A 127 11.42 -10.01 -6.30
C LEU A 127 12.30 -11.24 -6.62
N LEU A 128 13.31 -11.03 -7.46
CA LEU A 128 14.34 -12.00 -7.81
C LEU A 128 15.66 -11.73 -7.10
N GLY A 129 15.92 -10.47 -6.80
CA GLY A 129 17.14 -10.05 -6.12
C GLY A 129 17.11 -8.58 -5.73
N SER A 130 18.08 -8.18 -4.93
CA SER A 130 18.23 -6.80 -4.48
C SER A 130 19.67 -6.43 -4.17
N THR A 131 19.99 -5.15 -4.33
CA THR A 131 21.17 -4.51 -3.78
C THR A 131 20.72 -3.56 -2.68
N ILE A 132 21.24 -3.76 -1.49
CA ILE A 132 20.90 -3.03 -0.27
C ILE A 132 22.14 -2.36 0.28
N VAL A 133 22.00 -1.16 0.82
CA VAL A 133 23.04 -0.50 1.60
C VAL A 133 22.62 -0.49 3.06
N LEU A 134 23.46 -1.07 3.91
CA LEU A 134 23.26 -1.15 5.37
C LEU A 134 23.63 0.18 6.05
N ALA A 135 23.31 0.30 7.32
CA ALA A 135 23.58 1.51 8.11
C ALA A 135 25.05 1.92 8.10
N ASP A 136 25.97 0.95 8.22
CA ASP A 136 27.42 1.14 8.20
C ASP A 136 28.03 1.42 6.81
N GLY A 137 27.17 1.51 5.77
CA GLY A 137 27.57 1.70 4.38
C GLY A 137 27.89 0.40 3.63
N THR A 138 27.84 -0.77 4.28
CA THR A 138 28.08 -2.05 3.60
C THR A 138 27.07 -2.26 2.47
N ILE A 139 27.57 -2.55 1.25
CA ILE A 139 26.74 -2.89 0.08
C ILE A 139 26.55 -4.42 0.07
N ALA A 140 25.33 -4.85 0.36
CA ALA A 140 24.92 -6.26 0.32
C ALA A 140 24.13 -6.56 -0.94
N ARG A 141 24.31 -7.76 -1.50
CA ARG A 141 23.54 -8.26 -2.65
C ARG A 141 22.93 -9.61 -2.31
N ALA A 142 21.67 -9.80 -2.68
CA ALA A 142 20.95 -11.05 -2.51
C ALA A 142 20.18 -11.39 -3.77
N GLY A 143 20.08 -12.69 -4.12
CA GLY A 143 19.41 -13.13 -5.34
C GLY A 143 20.15 -12.72 -6.62
N GLY A 144 19.44 -12.62 -7.73
CA GLY A 144 19.99 -12.30 -9.05
C GLY A 144 18.90 -11.91 -10.05
N MET A 145 19.16 -12.10 -11.36
CA MET A 145 18.18 -11.88 -12.45
C MET A 145 17.50 -13.18 -12.90
N VAL A 146 17.69 -14.28 -12.18
CA VAL A 146 17.14 -15.60 -12.54
C VAL A 146 15.91 -15.93 -11.72
N VAL A 147 14.88 -16.47 -12.36
CA VAL A 147 13.59 -16.79 -11.74
C VAL A 147 13.70 -17.85 -10.62
N LYS A 148 14.72 -18.72 -10.69
CA LYS A 148 14.98 -19.74 -9.69
C LYS A 148 16.40 -19.60 -9.15
N ASN A 149 16.51 -19.14 -7.90
CA ASN A 149 17.75 -19.16 -7.14
C ASN A 149 17.48 -19.83 -5.79
N VAL A 150 18.13 -20.95 -5.54
CA VAL A 150 17.98 -21.76 -4.30
C VAL A 150 19.23 -21.73 -3.42
N ALA A 151 20.21 -20.89 -3.75
CA ALA A 151 21.43 -20.73 -2.98
C ALA A 151 21.21 -19.72 -1.83
N GLY A 152 21.33 -20.18 -0.59
CA GLY A 152 21.26 -19.35 0.60
C GLY A 152 19.85 -18.94 1.03
N TYR A 153 19.78 -18.08 2.04
CA TYR A 153 18.53 -17.51 2.53
C TYR A 153 18.02 -16.43 1.57
N ASP A 154 16.69 -16.32 1.43
CA ASP A 154 16.04 -15.25 0.66
C ASP A 154 16.07 -13.93 1.48
N MET A 155 17.23 -13.31 1.49
CA MET A 155 17.45 -12.05 2.19
C MET A 155 16.69 -10.89 1.54
N THR A 156 16.35 -10.99 0.24
CA THR A 156 15.65 -9.93 -0.49
C THR A 156 14.31 -9.62 0.16
N ARG A 157 13.59 -10.64 0.61
CA ARG A 157 12.28 -10.47 1.24
C ARG A 157 12.34 -9.90 2.65
N LEU A 158 13.49 -9.95 3.33
CA LEU A 158 13.65 -9.39 4.69
C LEU A 158 13.42 -7.87 4.70
N TYR A 159 13.82 -7.19 3.63
CA TYR A 159 13.73 -5.72 3.55
C TYR A 159 12.35 -5.21 3.14
N VAL A 160 11.46 -6.10 2.64
CA VAL A 160 10.08 -5.73 2.30
C VAL A 160 9.28 -5.54 3.58
N GLY A 161 8.68 -4.36 3.74
CA GLY A 161 7.92 -4.00 4.94
C GLY A 161 8.80 -3.63 6.14
N SER A 162 10.10 -3.42 5.95
CA SER A 162 11.02 -2.98 7.01
C SER A 162 10.98 -1.47 7.27
N PHE A 163 10.28 -0.70 6.49
CA PHE A 163 10.25 0.77 6.52
C PHE A 163 11.64 1.41 6.46
N GLY A 164 12.60 0.73 5.78
CA GLY A 164 13.98 1.21 5.67
C GLY A 164 14.78 1.16 6.98
N THR A 165 14.28 0.48 8.01
CA THR A 165 14.97 0.40 9.32
C THR A 165 16.11 -0.61 9.33
N LEU A 166 16.19 -1.53 8.36
CA LEU A 166 17.23 -2.56 8.25
C LEU A 166 18.26 -2.27 7.15
N GLY A 167 17.97 -1.36 6.25
CA GLY A 167 18.81 -1.01 5.10
C GLY A 167 18.03 -0.29 4.02
N VAL A 168 18.75 0.31 3.08
CA VAL A 168 18.20 1.08 1.96
C VAL A 168 18.24 0.27 0.68
N LEU A 169 17.09 0.06 0.04
CA LEU A 169 16.98 -0.63 -1.25
C LEU A 169 17.51 0.26 -2.37
N ALA A 170 18.75 0.02 -2.79
CA ALA A 170 19.43 0.77 -3.86
C ALA A 170 19.00 0.29 -5.26
N GLN A 171 18.79 -1.03 -5.44
CA GLN A 171 18.34 -1.65 -6.67
C GLN A 171 17.50 -2.90 -6.34
N THR A 172 16.52 -3.20 -7.19
CA THR A 172 15.75 -4.45 -7.13
C THR A 172 15.66 -5.09 -8.50
N ASN A 173 15.69 -6.42 -8.52
CA ASN A 173 15.46 -7.23 -9.70
C ASN A 173 14.09 -7.89 -9.58
N LEU A 174 13.27 -7.75 -10.60
CA LEU A 174 11.87 -8.17 -10.61
C LEU A 174 11.61 -9.15 -11.76
N LYS A 175 10.72 -10.11 -11.52
CA LYS A 175 10.03 -10.78 -12.63
C LYS A 175 8.87 -9.92 -13.10
N THR A 176 8.57 -9.99 -14.40
CA THR A 176 7.42 -9.34 -15.04
C THR A 176 6.42 -10.39 -15.51
N ILE A 177 5.22 -9.97 -15.85
CA ILE A 177 4.19 -10.82 -16.44
C ILE A 177 3.54 -10.10 -17.64
N PRO A 178 2.92 -10.82 -18.59
CA PRO A 178 2.18 -10.20 -19.68
C PRO A 178 0.99 -9.40 -19.18
N ILE A 179 0.72 -8.25 -19.83
CA ILE A 179 -0.50 -7.47 -19.56
C ILE A 179 -1.71 -8.27 -20.03
N PRO A 180 -2.80 -8.40 -19.24
CA PRO A 180 -4.06 -8.96 -19.69
C PRO A 180 -4.59 -8.22 -20.93
N GLN A 181 -5.11 -8.98 -21.92
CA GLN A 181 -5.55 -8.42 -23.20
C GLN A 181 -6.57 -7.30 -23.02
N HIS A 182 -7.59 -7.56 -22.19
CA HIS A 182 -8.71 -6.66 -21.98
C HIS A 182 -8.94 -6.44 -20.48
N ALA A 183 -9.58 -5.31 -20.18
CA ALA A 183 -10.08 -4.98 -18.85
C ALA A 183 -11.51 -4.43 -18.99
N ARG A 184 -12.41 -4.82 -18.10
CA ARG A 184 -13.80 -4.39 -18.05
C ARG A 184 -14.18 -4.05 -16.63
N LEU A 185 -14.77 -2.88 -16.46
CA LEU A 185 -15.24 -2.39 -15.17
C LEU A 185 -16.75 -2.44 -15.09
N PHE A 186 -17.25 -2.95 -13.97
CA PHE A 186 -18.68 -2.93 -13.61
C PHE A 186 -18.89 -1.99 -12.43
N LEU A 187 -19.86 -1.12 -12.56
CA LEU A 187 -20.28 -0.17 -11.53
C LEU A 187 -21.79 -0.32 -11.30
N ALA A 188 -22.22 -0.40 -10.05
CA ALA A 188 -23.63 -0.40 -9.69
C ALA A 188 -23.87 0.33 -8.37
N PRO A 189 -25.04 0.96 -8.17
CA PRO A 189 -25.48 1.38 -6.85
C PRO A 189 -25.56 0.18 -5.92
N LEU A 190 -25.18 0.37 -4.66
CA LEU A 190 -25.21 -0.67 -3.64
C LEU A 190 -26.07 -0.20 -2.46
N PRO A 191 -27.40 -0.42 -2.50
CA PRO A 191 -28.29 -0.07 -1.41
C PRO A 191 -27.86 -0.74 -0.11
N GLU A 192 -27.97 -0.04 1.01
CA GLU A 192 -27.47 -0.48 2.32
C GLU A 192 -27.90 -1.92 2.67
N ARG A 193 -29.19 -2.23 2.48
CA ARG A 193 -29.77 -3.57 2.74
C ARG A 193 -29.19 -4.71 1.92
N THR A 194 -28.41 -4.41 0.85
CA THR A 194 -27.83 -5.41 -0.05
C THR A 194 -26.33 -5.59 0.12
N ARG A 195 -25.66 -4.72 0.91
CA ARG A 195 -24.19 -4.62 1.01
C ARG A 195 -23.54 -5.95 1.40
N GLU A 196 -23.89 -6.51 2.55
CA GLU A 196 -23.31 -7.78 3.03
C GLU A 196 -23.54 -8.91 2.02
N ARG A 197 -24.79 -9.07 1.54
CA ARG A 197 -25.14 -10.14 0.61
C ARG A 197 -24.43 -10.00 -0.73
N ALA A 198 -24.26 -8.79 -1.24
CA ALA A 198 -23.50 -8.55 -2.46
C ALA A 198 -22.03 -8.91 -2.29
N CYS A 199 -21.40 -8.51 -1.18
CA CYS A 199 -20.02 -8.85 -0.87
C CYS A 199 -19.83 -10.38 -0.78
N LEU A 200 -20.71 -11.10 -0.09
CA LEU A 200 -20.64 -12.56 0.00
C LEU A 200 -20.75 -13.22 -1.38
N HIS A 201 -21.72 -12.83 -2.22
CA HIS A 201 -21.86 -13.39 -3.56
C HIS A 201 -20.70 -13.05 -4.49
N LEU A 202 -20.06 -11.89 -4.33
CA LEU A 202 -18.85 -11.54 -5.07
C LEU A 202 -17.65 -12.40 -4.63
N ALA A 203 -17.50 -12.66 -3.33
CA ALA A 203 -16.42 -13.49 -2.81
C ALA A 203 -16.53 -14.97 -3.26
N GLU A 204 -17.75 -15.45 -3.57
CA GLU A 204 -18.04 -16.80 -4.03
C GLU A 204 -17.88 -17.01 -5.55
N LEU A 205 -17.57 -15.96 -6.33
CA LEU A 205 -17.41 -16.09 -7.77
C LEU A 205 -16.32 -17.10 -8.15
N ARG A 206 -16.63 -18.00 -9.09
CA ARG A 206 -15.68 -19.02 -9.58
C ARG A 206 -14.58 -18.40 -10.43
N ILE A 207 -14.94 -17.47 -11.33
CA ILE A 207 -13.99 -16.63 -12.04
C ILE A 207 -13.77 -15.40 -11.19
N ARG A 208 -12.62 -15.37 -10.49
CA ARG A 208 -12.29 -14.28 -9.58
C ARG A 208 -12.04 -12.99 -10.35
N PRO A 209 -12.72 -11.89 -10.01
CA PRO A 209 -12.40 -10.57 -10.55
C PRO A 209 -10.99 -10.16 -10.14
N SER A 210 -10.34 -9.31 -10.94
CA SER A 210 -9.03 -8.75 -10.59
C SER A 210 -9.12 -7.84 -9.36
N ALA A 211 -10.23 -7.13 -9.19
CA ALA A 211 -10.58 -6.42 -7.96
C ALA A 211 -12.10 -6.34 -7.82
N ALA A 212 -12.59 -6.35 -6.58
CA ALA A 212 -13.99 -6.11 -6.28
C ALA A 212 -14.11 -5.30 -4.98
N PHE A 213 -14.81 -4.17 -5.05
CA PHE A 213 -14.98 -3.27 -3.92
C PHE A 213 -16.45 -2.95 -3.67
N TRP A 214 -16.77 -2.76 -2.39
CA TRP A 214 -17.84 -1.88 -1.95
C TRP A 214 -17.21 -0.57 -1.53
N ILE A 215 -17.67 0.55 -2.10
CA ILE A 215 -17.17 1.90 -1.83
C ILE A 215 -18.34 2.74 -1.32
N ASP A 216 -18.15 3.37 -0.18
CA ASP A 216 -19.11 4.29 0.44
C ASP A 216 -18.38 5.61 0.77
N GLY A 217 -18.87 6.72 0.26
CA GLY A 217 -18.08 7.94 0.20
C GLY A 217 -16.99 7.88 -0.88
N PHE A 218 -15.84 8.45 -0.66
CA PHE A 218 -14.72 8.45 -1.62
C PHE A 218 -15.14 8.87 -3.05
N HIS A 219 -16.12 9.80 -3.18
CA HIS A 219 -16.73 10.18 -4.45
C HIS A 219 -15.72 10.60 -5.52
N HIS A 220 -14.56 11.15 -5.12
CA HIS A 220 -13.48 11.52 -6.03
C HIS A 220 -12.75 10.33 -6.66
N ALA A 221 -12.92 9.11 -6.12
CA ALA A 221 -12.34 7.90 -6.70
C ALA A 221 -13.20 7.33 -7.86
N ILE A 222 -14.45 7.76 -7.95
CA ILE A 222 -15.41 7.27 -8.95
C ILE A 222 -15.97 8.46 -9.71
N ASP A 223 -15.63 8.58 -11.01
CA ASP A 223 -16.06 9.70 -11.85
C ASP A 223 -17.59 9.88 -11.87
N GLY A 224 -18.02 11.11 -11.59
CA GLY A 224 -19.36 11.60 -11.90
C GLY A 224 -20.50 11.07 -11.05
N ASP A 225 -20.23 10.57 -9.86
CA ASP A 225 -21.26 10.03 -8.99
C ASP A 225 -21.28 10.70 -7.61
N GLU A 226 -22.19 11.65 -7.44
CA GLU A 226 -22.45 12.37 -6.18
C GLU A 226 -23.59 11.73 -5.35
N GLY A 227 -24.00 10.51 -5.70
CA GLY A 227 -25.12 9.84 -5.02
C GLY A 227 -24.78 9.44 -3.59
N PRO A 228 -25.75 9.50 -2.65
CA PRO A 228 -25.56 9.15 -1.24
C PRO A 228 -25.41 7.63 -1.01
N GLU A 229 -25.66 6.83 -2.01
CA GLU A 229 -25.62 5.36 -1.91
C GLU A 229 -24.21 4.85 -2.18
N GLY A 230 -23.83 3.77 -1.47
CA GLY A 230 -22.60 3.04 -1.76
C GLY A 230 -22.56 2.48 -3.18
N ARG A 231 -21.38 2.10 -3.65
CA ARG A 231 -21.15 1.55 -5.00
C ARG A 231 -20.45 0.21 -4.95
N VAL A 232 -20.88 -0.70 -5.81
CA VAL A 232 -20.08 -1.85 -6.22
C VAL A 232 -19.18 -1.43 -7.37
N PHE A 233 -17.91 -1.79 -7.27
CA PHE A 233 -16.89 -1.63 -8.29
C PHE A 233 -16.23 -2.99 -8.51
N VAL A 234 -16.32 -3.56 -9.72
CA VAL A 234 -15.70 -4.85 -10.05
C VAL A 234 -14.89 -4.73 -11.33
N LEU A 235 -13.59 -5.00 -11.22
CA LEU A 235 -12.66 -5.05 -12.35
C LEU A 235 -12.45 -6.50 -12.78
N LEU A 236 -12.72 -6.80 -14.04
CA LEU A 236 -12.38 -8.05 -14.71
C LEU A 236 -11.22 -7.80 -15.67
N GLU A 237 -10.24 -8.70 -15.70
CA GLU A 237 -9.13 -8.68 -16.66
C GLU A 237 -8.94 -10.07 -17.28
N GLY A 238 -8.64 -10.14 -18.58
CA GLY A 238 -8.40 -11.41 -19.25
C GLY A 238 -8.59 -11.35 -20.76
N SER A 239 -8.78 -12.52 -21.39
CA SER A 239 -9.22 -12.65 -22.79
C SER A 239 -10.72 -12.41 -22.91
N ASP A 240 -11.20 -12.18 -24.14
CA ASP A 240 -12.63 -11.97 -24.40
C ASP A 240 -13.49 -13.10 -23.85
N ALA A 241 -13.11 -14.36 -24.06
CA ALA A 241 -13.85 -15.52 -23.57
C ALA A 241 -13.95 -15.56 -22.03
N VAL A 242 -12.88 -15.16 -21.33
CA VAL A 242 -12.88 -15.04 -19.87
C VAL A 242 -13.81 -13.91 -19.43
N LEU A 243 -13.73 -12.74 -20.08
CA LEU A 243 -14.57 -11.59 -19.74
C LEU A 243 -16.04 -11.86 -19.97
N GLU A 244 -16.43 -12.51 -21.08
CA GLU A 244 -17.81 -12.87 -21.37
C GLU A 244 -18.39 -13.79 -20.29
N ARG A 245 -17.69 -14.86 -19.97
CA ARG A 245 -18.14 -15.82 -18.95
C ARG A 245 -18.20 -15.18 -17.57
N ALA A 246 -17.15 -14.42 -17.17
CA ALA A 246 -17.11 -13.71 -15.89
C ALA A 246 -18.23 -12.67 -15.78
N THR A 247 -18.56 -12.00 -16.87
CA THR A 247 -19.68 -11.04 -16.93
C THR A 247 -21.02 -11.69 -16.62
N LEU A 248 -21.30 -12.86 -17.20
CA LEU A 248 -22.55 -13.60 -16.96
C LEU A 248 -22.65 -14.06 -15.49
N GLU A 249 -21.56 -14.60 -14.95
CA GLU A 249 -21.49 -15.05 -13.56
C GLU A 249 -21.67 -13.87 -12.58
N LEU A 250 -20.98 -12.74 -12.83
CA LEU A 250 -21.06 -11.51 -12.04
C LEU A 250 -22.50 -10.95 -12.03
N ARG A 251 -23.13 -10.80 -13.20
CA ARG A 251 -24.50 -10.29 -13.28
C ARG A 251 -25.49 -11.18 -12.53
N SER A 252 -25.31 -12.50 -12.64
CA SER A 252 -26.15 -13.46 -11.89
C SER A 252 -25.95 -13.33 -10.37
N ALA A 253 -24.71 -13.14 -9.91
CA ALA A 253 -24.38 -12.98 -8.48
C ALA A 253 -24.98 -11.69 -7.92
N LEU A 254 -24.77 -10.55 -8.61
CA LEU A 254 -25.30 -9.25 -8.21
C LEU A 254 -26.85 -9.22 -8.26
N GLY A 255 -27.46 -9.85 -9.27
CA GLY A 255 -28.91 -9.99 -9.36
C GLY A 255 -29.51 -10.77 -8.19
N ARG A 256 -28.89 -11.89 -7.76
CA ARG A 256 -29.29 -12.63 -6.55
C ARG A 256 -29.14 -11.80 -5.27
N ALA A 257 -28.18 -10.90 -5.24
CA ALA A 257 -27.98 -9.99 -4.12
C ALA A 257 -29.03 -8.84 -4.11
N GLY A 258 -29.77 -8.65 -5.19
CA GLY A 258 -30.72 -7.54 -5.33
C GLY A 258 -30.04 -6.22 -5.71
N VAL A 259 -28.85 -6.28 -6.29
CA VAL A 259 -28.15 -5.10 -6.83
C VAL A 259 -28.76 -4.74 -8.18
N PRO A 260 -29.07 -3.44 -8.42
CA PRO A 260 -29.61 -2.98 -9.69
C PRO A 260 -28.68 -3.25 -10.88
N GLU A 261 -29.18 -2.96 -12.10
CA GLU A 261 -28.42 -3.13 -13.32
C GLU A 261 -27.05 -2.42 -13.27
N THR A 262 -26.02 -3.12 -13.73
CA THR A 262 -24.64 -2.64 -13.70
C THR A 262 -24.31 -1.83 -14.95
N ARG A 263 -23.70 -0.65 -14.76
CA ARG A 263 -23.01 0.08 -15.82
C ARG A 263 -21.70 -0.63 -16.14
N VAL A 264 -21.43 -0.82 -17.42
CA VAL A 264 -20.19 -1.42 -17.92
C VAL A 264 -19.31 -0.36 -18.56
N VAL A 265 -18.03 -0.37 -18.24
CA VAL A 265 -17.02 0.55 -18.78
C VAL A 265 -15.83 -0.28 -19.25
N ASP A 266 -15.56 -0.31 -20.54
CA ASP A 266 -14.40 -0.99 -21.12
C ASP A 266 -13.22 -0.03 -21.29
N ALA A 267 -13.44 1.14 -21.89
CA ALA A 267 -12.41 2.19 -21.99
C ALA A 267 -12.19 2.89 -20.64
N GLY A 268 -10.96 2.97 -20.19
CA GLY A 268 -10.61 3.62 -18.90
C GLY A 268 -10.83 2.76 -17.65
N ALA A 269 -11.08 1.46 -17.80
CA ALA A 269 -11.31 0.55 -16.65
C ALA A 269 -10.10 0.48 -15.70
N ARG A 270 -8.87 0.44 -16.23
CA ARG A 270 -7.64 0.40 -15.42
C ARG A 270 -7.34 1.74 -14.75
N GLU A 271 -7.63 2.84 -15.44
CA GLU A 271 -7.49 4.20 -14.90
C GLU A 271 -8.48 4.43 -13.75
N ALA A 272 -9.71 3.95 -13.88
CA ALA A 272 -10.70 4.00 -12.80
C ALA A 272 -10.25 3.17 -11.59
N PHE A 273 -9.69 1.98 -11.82
CA PHE A 273 -9.09 1.17 -10.75
C PHE A 273 -7.92 1.89 -10.07
N ALA A 274 -7.03 2.55 -10.82
CA ALA A 274 -5.92 3.31 -10.26
C ALA A 274 -6.40 4.43 -9.31
N ARG A 275 -7.49 5.12 -9.65
CA ARG A 275 -8.10 6.12 -8.76
C ARG A 275 -8.61 5.53 -7.44
N VAL A 276 -9.18 4.32 -7.48
CA VAL A 276 -9.57 3.62 -6.25
C VAL A 276 -8.34 3.28 -5.40
N VAL A 277 -7.25 2.86 -6.02
CA VAL A 277 -5.99 2.60 -5.30
C VAL A 277 -5.45 3.87 -4.65
N ASP A 278 -5.49 5.00 -5.36
CA ASP A 278 -5.07 6.30 -4.80
C ASP A 278 -5.93 6.71 -3.60
N ALA A 279 -7.21 6.34 -3.60
CA ALA A 279 -8.13 6.63 -2.51
C ALA A 279 -7.76 5.94 -1.18
N TYR A 280 -7.01 4.82 -1.22
CA TYR A 280 -6.56 4.12 -0.01
C TYR A 280 -5.71 5.00 0.91
N ILE A 281 -4.99 5.97 0.36
CA ILE A 281 -4.14 6.90 1.12
C ILE A 281 -4.61 8.36 1.00
N ALA A 282 -5.76 8.60 0.40
CA ALA A 282 -6.26 9.95 0.26
C ALA A 282 -6.68 10.51 1.62
N THR A 283 -6.31 11.77 1.87
CA THR A 283 -6.81 12.54 2.98
C THR A 283 -7.85 13.53 2.48
N LEU A 284 -8.91 13.77 3.25
CA LEU A 284 -9.93 14.77 2.93
C LEU A 284 -9.91 15.89 3.96
N GLY A 285 -9.85 17.12 3.45
CA GLY A 285 -9.84 18.31 4.30
C GLY A 285 -8.60 18.37 5.19
N GLU A 286 -8.65 19.16 6.24
CA GLU A 286 -7.48 19.44 7.08
C GLU A 286 -7.28 18.44 8.24
N ARG A 287 -8.22 17.50 8.47
CA ARG A 287 -8.25 16.69 9.71
C ARG A 287 -8.89 15.34 9.50
N SER A 288 -8.22 14.48 8.75
CA SER A 288 -8.67 13.11 8.54
C SER A 288 -7.61 12.09 8.91
N VAL A 289 -8.08 10.90 9.29
CA VAL A 289 -7.25 9.71 9.51
C VAL A 289 -7.84 8.58 8.69
N THR A 290 -7.01 7.88 7.95
CA THR A 290 -7.39 6.70 7.17
C THR A 290 -6.74 5.48 7.79
N TYR A 291 -7.56 4.53 8.20
CA TYR A 291 -7.17 3.23 8.74
C TYR A 291 -7.31 2.16 7.67
N ARG A 292 -6.46 1.14 7.72
CA ARG A 292 -6.62 -0.11 7.00
C ARG A 292 -6.71 -1.25 8.00
N LEU A 293 -7.77 -2.03 7.89
CA LEU A 293 -8.08 -3.15 8.76
C LEU A 293 -8.07 -4.45 7.95
N TYR A 294 -7.87 -5.58 8.60
CA TYR A 294 -7.65 -6.88 7.97
C TYR A 294 -8.54 -7.97 8.58
N PRO A 295 -9.89 -7.80 8.59
CA PRO A 295 -10.79 -8.86 8.99
C PRO A 295 -10.75 -10.05 8.03
N PHE A 296 -11.40 -11.15 8.36
CA PHE A 296 -11.63 -12.21 7.39
C PHE A 296 -12.55 -11.73 6.26
N VAL A 297 -12.41 -12.34 5.07
CA VAL A 297 -13.15 -11.93 3.87
C VAL A 297 -14.66 -11.91 4.10
N GLU A 298 -15.19 -12.94 4.75
CA GLU A 298 -16.60 -13.10 5.08
C GLU A 298 -17.12 -12.08 6.12
N GLU A 299 -16.22 -11.51 6.92
CA GLU A 299 -16.54 -10.54 7.98
C GLU A 299 -16.34 -9.08 7.53
N ALA A 300 -15.67 -8.86 6.40
CA ALA A 300 -15.24 -7.53 5.99
C ALA A 300 -16.40 -6.53 5.82
N ALA A 301 -17.50 -6.97 5.21
CA ALA A 301 -18.67 -6.12 5.02
C ALA A 301 -19.32 -5.76 6.37
N ARG A 302 -19.45 -6.73 7.30
CA ARG A 302 -19.97 -6.50 8.64
C ARG A 302 -19.06 -5.59 9.44
N CYS A 303 -17.77 -5.84 9.42
CA CYS A 303 -16.76 -4.98 10.04
C CYS A 303 -16.91 -3.51 9.59
N ALA A 304 -17.09 -3.28 8.28
CA ALA A 304 -17.27 -1.92 7.76
C ALA A 304 -18.53 -1.23 8.29
N LEU A 305 -19.65 -1.96 8.45
CA LEU A 305 -20.88 -1.43 9.05
C LEU A 305 -20.70 -1.10 10.54
N ASP A 306 -20.09 -2.01 11.29
CA ASP A 306 -19.82 -1.79 12.72
C ASP A 306 -18.89 -0.59 12.97
N LEU A 307 -17.92 -0.37 12.06
CA LEU A 307 -17.02 0.78 12.08
C LEU A 307 -17.73 2.10 11.71
N HIS A 308 -18.69 2.05 10.80
CA HIS A 308 -19.53 3.20 10.49
C HIS A 308 -20.36 3.61 11.73
N ASP A 309 -21.00 2.64 12.39
CA ASP A 309 -21.74 2.86 13.63
C ASP A 309 -20.83 3.40 14.75
N LEU A 310 -19.60 2.88 14.85
CA LEU A 310 -18.62 3.39 15.79
C LEU A 310 -18.29 4.85 15.51
N ALA A 311 -17.99 5.21 14.26
CA ALA A 311 -17.70 6.59 13.88
C ALA A 311 -18.86 7.54 14.19
N GLN A 312 -20.10 7.12 13.95
CA GLN A 312 -21.29 7.90 14.30
C GLN A 312 -21.41 8.19 15.80
N ARG A 313 -21.10 7.21 16.68
CA ARG A 313 -21.09 7.42 18.15
C ARG A 313 -20.14 8.54 18.57
N PHE A 314 -19.02 8.68 17.85
CA PHE A 314 -18.04 9.76 18.08
C PHE A 314 -18.36 11.03 17.29
N LYS A 315 -19.49 11.08 16.54
CA LYS A 315 -19.87 12.20 15.66
C LYS A 315 -18.79 12.51 14.63
N LEU A 316 -18.18 11.48 14.09
CA LEU A 316 -17.23 11.56 12.98
C LEU A 316 -17.95 11.21 11.68
N ARG A 317 -17.56 11.89 10.60
CA ARG A 317 -17.88 11.44 9.23
C ARG A 317 -16.99 10.25 8.91
N SER A 318 -17.57 9.21 8.35
CA SER A 318 -16.83 8.04 7.87
C SER A 318 -17.09 7.78 6.40
N GLU A 319 -16.06 7.28 5.74
CA GLU A 319 -16.07 6.82 4.35
C GLU A 319 -15.32 5.50 4.30
N THR A 320 -15.77 4.55 3.47
CA THR A 320 -15.29 3.17 3.54
C THR A 320 -15.04 2.60 2.15
N ILE A 321 -13.94 1.85 1.99
CA ILE A 321 -13.69 0.93 0.87
C ILE A 321 -13.54 -0.46 1.48
N VAL A 322 -14.39 -1.41 1.06
CA VAL A 322 -14.24 -2.83 1.39
C VAL A 322 -13.68 -3.55 0.19
N ASP A 323 -12.48 -4.09 0.31
CA ASP A 323 -11.90 -4.99 -0.69
C ASP A 323 -12.48 -6.40 -0.48
N VAL A 324 -13.51 -6.70 -1.24
CA VAL A 324 -14.31 -7.92 -1.09
C VAL A 324 -13.49 -9.19 -1.31
N MET A 325 -12.45 -9.13 -2.16
CA MET A 325 -11.66 -10.30 -2.51
C MET A 325 -10.56 -10.62 -1.49
N ASN A 326 -10.12 -9.63 -0.74
CA ASN A 326 -9.01 -9.77 0.20
C ASN A 326 -9.41 -9.57 1.66
N GLY A 327 -10.61 -9.07 1.91
CA GLY A 327 -11.10 -8.79 3.26
C GLY A 327 -10.65 -7.44 3.84
N ASP A 328 -9.84 -6.65 3.12
CA ASP A 328 -9.40 -5.38 3.67
C ASP A 328 -10.54 -4.37 3.78
N VAL A 329 -10.57 -3.65 4.87
CA VAL A 329 -11.44 -2.50 5.08
C VAL A 329 -10.60 -1.24 5.23
N VAL A 330 -10.77 -0.29 4.34
CA VAL A 330 -10.20 1.05 4.45
C VAL A 330 -11.28 1.96 5.01
N LEU A 331 -11.03 2.50 6.19
CA LEU A 331 -11.92 3.43 6.87
C LEU A 331 -11.24 4.80 6.94
N ARG A 332 -11.85 5.81 6.37
CA ARG A 332 -11.45 7.19 6.57
C ARG A 332 -12.44 7.87 7.49
N VAL A 333 -11.94 8.47 8.57
CA VAL A 333 -12.73 9.30 9.47
C VAL A 333 -12.26 10.74 9.45
N SER A 334 -13.20 11.66 9.51
CA SER A 334 -12.93 13.10 9.60
C SER A 334 -13.93 13.77 10.55
N ASP A 335 -13.50 14.86 11.16
CA ASP A 335 -14.39 15.64 12.00
C ASP A 335 -15.08 16.74 11.18
N LEU A 336 -16.35 16.95 11.45
CA LEU A 336 -17.14 18.02 10.85
C LEU A 336 -17.04 19.34 11.64
N ASP A 337 -16.61 19.27 12.92
CA ASP A 337 -16.56 20.43 13.82
C ASP A 337 -15.14 20.85 14.14
N SER A 338 -14.81 22.14 13.91
CA SER A 338 -13.47 22.69 14.04
C SER A 338 -12.94 22.86 15.47
N HIS A 339 -13.70 22.53 16.51
CA HIS A 339 -13.36 22.84 17.89
C HIS A 339 -13.41 21.58 18.79
N GLY A 340 -12.27 21.06 19.20
CA GLY A 340 -12.17 19.96 20.17
C GLY A 340 -11.66 18.62 19.67
N LEU A 341 -10.94 18.59 18.59
CA LEU A 341 -10.64 17.48 17.70
C LEU A 341 -9.63 16.44 18.18
N GLY A 342 -8.59 16.83 18.92
CA GLY A 342 -7.53 15.91 19.30
C GLY A 342 -8.03 14.74 20.11
N ALA A 343 -8.77 15.03 21.17
CA ALA A 343 -9.29 14.03 22.08
C ALA A 343 -10.32 13.06 21.45
N LYS A 344 -11.11 13.52 20.46
CA LYS A 344 -12.07 12.65 19.78
C LYS A 344 -11.40 11.58 18.92
N ILE A 345 -10.38 11.95 18.14
CA ILE A 345 -9.67 10.99 17.30
C ILE A 345 -8.85 10.02 18.13
N GLU A 346 -8.22 10.46 19.21
CA GLU A 346 -7.50 9.58 20.13
C GLU A 346 -8.47 8.58 20.81
N THR A 347 -9.61 9.06 21.31
CA THR A 347 -10.62 8.20 21.93
C THR A 347 -11.26 7.25 20.91
N PHE A 348 -11.46 7.70 19.66
CA PHE A 348 -11.92 6.85 18.58
C PHE A 348 -10.87 5.79 18.23
N ASP A 349 -9.58 6.16 18.14
CA ASP A 349 -8.47 5.23 17.89
C ASP A 349 -8.40 4.13 18.94
N ASP A 350 -8.55 4.49 20.22
CA ASP A 350 -8.63 3.53 21.32
C ASP A 350 -9.83 2.58 21.18
N ALA A 351 -11.02 3.11 20.91
CA ALA A 351 -12.24 2.32 20.76
C ALA A 351 -12.20 1.44 19.48
N LEU A 352 -11.52 1.87 18.42
CA LEU A 352 -11.33 1.10 17.20
C LEU A 352 -10.38 -0.09 17.42
N HIS A 353 -9.32 0.12 18.19
CA HIS A 353 -8.32 -0.93 18.42
C HIS A 353 -8.77 -1.99 19.46
N GLU A 354 -9.84 -1.77 20.19
CA GLU A 354 -10.41 -2.79 21.09
C GLU A 354 -10.92 -4.02 20.29
N PRO A 355 -11.83 -3.87 19.28
CA PRO A 355 -12.24 -4.97 18.41
C PRO A 355 -11.26 -5.25 17.26
N GLN A 356 -10.42 -4.29 16.86
CA GLN A 356 -9.53 -4.36 15.69
C GLN A 356 -8.07 -4.07 16.05
N PRO A 357 -7.42 -4.93 16.85
CA PRO A 357 -6.10 -4.66 17.41
C PRO A 357 -4.98 -4.46 16.40
N HIS A 358 -5.18 -4.88 15.15
CA HIS A 358 -4.22 -4.80 14.05
C HIS A 358 -4.55 -3.73 13.01
N ALA A 359 -5.50 -2.83 13.31
CA ALA A 359 -5.78 -1.69 12.45
C ALA A 359 -4.50 -0.84 12.26
N GLN A 360 -4.23 -0.44 11.04
CA GLN A 360 -3.04 0.34 10.69
C GLN A 360 -3.43 1.71 10.13
N VAL A 361 -2.80 2.78 10.60
CA VAL A 361 -2.94 4.10 9.97
C VAL A 361 -2.17 4.12 8.66
N VAL A 362 -2.86 4.36 7.55
CA VAL A 362 -2.25 4.40 6.20
C VAL A 362 -2.13 5.81 5.66
N ALA A 363 -2.97 6.75 6.13
CA ALA A 363 -2.87 8.16 5.80
C ALA A 363 -3.38 9.02 6.95
N SER A 364 -2.78 10.19 7.18
CA SER A 364 -3.27 11.17 8.15
C SER A 364 -2.66 12.54 7.89
N ASN A 365 -3.49 13.55 7.90
CA ASN A 365 -3.10 14.96 8.01
C ASN A 365 -3.53 15.56 9.36
N HIS A 366 -3.96 14.71 10.29
CA HIS A 366 -4.40 15.15 11.61
C HIS A 366 -3.20 15.56 12.48
N PRO A 367 -3.27 16.71 13.21
CA PRO A 367 -2.15 17.19 14.03
C PRO A 367 -1.77 16.24 15.18
N HIS A 368 -2.73 15.48 15.70
CA HIS A 368 -2.54 14.51 16.80
C HIS A 368 -2.09 13.12 16.32
N ARG A 369 -1.63 12.97 15.07
CA ARG A 369 -1.15 11.70 14.52
C ARG A 369 -0.11 11.01 15.41
N ILE A 370 0.72 11.77 16.13
CA ILE A 370 1.77 11.25 17.02
C ILE A 370 1.23 10.41 18.18
N TYR A 371 -0.05 10.54 18.52
CA TYR A 371 -0.71 9.79 19.59
C TYR A 371 -1.49 8.58 19.08
N LEU A 372 -1.61 8.39 17.76
CA LEU A 372 -2.35 7.28 17.17
C LEU A 372 -1.51 5.98 17.17
N ARG A 373 -2.19 4.85 17.25
CA ARG A 373 -1.59 3.51 17.17
C ARG A 373 -1.33 3.12 15.71
N VAL A 374 -0.30 3.71 15.09
CA VAL A 374 -0.02 3.56 13.64
C VAL A 374 0.02 2.10 13.17
N PHE A 375 0.53 1.18 13.99
CA PHE A 375 0.61 -0.26 13.66
C PHE A 375 -0.33 -1.13 14.51
N GLY A 376 -1.23 -0.54 15.29
CA GLY A 376 -2.03 -1.29 16.25
C GLY A 376 -1.17 -1.98 17.33
N THR A 377 -1.60 -3.17 17.72
CA THR A 377 -0.90 -3.97 18.74
C THR A 377 0.38 -4.58 18.19
N ALA A 378 1.45 -4.52 18.99
CA ALA A 378 2.72 -5.12 18.62
C ALA A 378 2.60 -6.64 18.41
N PRO A 379 3.22 -7.21 17.34
CA PRO A 379 3.12 -8.62 17.04
C PRO A 379 3.87 -9.48 18.08
N PRO A 380 3.50 -10.74 18.29
CA PRO A 380 4.20 -11.64 19.21
C PRO A 380 5.70 -11.81 18.92
N ALA A 381 6.11 -11.58 17.67
CA ALA A 381 7.51 -11.69 17.24
C ALA A 381 8.35 -10.43 17.48
N ILE A 382 7.84 -9.43 18.21
CA ILE A 382 8.51 -8.12 18.37
C ILE A 382 9.95 -8.22 18.89
N GLU A 383 10.24 -9.14 19.80
CA GLU A 383 11.61 -9.32 20.33
C GLU A 383 12.58 -9.83 19.26
N ARG A 384 12.12 -10.69 18.34
CA ARG A 384 12.93 -11.12 17.19
C ARG A 384 13.18 -9.97 16.22
N MET A 385 12.18 -9.11 16.02
CA MET A 385 12.32 -7.90 15.18
C MET A 385 13.36 -6.94 15.78
N ARG A 386 13.33 -6.73 17.10
CA ARG A 386 14.34 -5.94 17.83
C ARG A 386 15.74 -6.53 17.70
N ALA A 387 15.88 -7.85 17.83
CA ALA A 387 17.14 -8.53 17.65
C ALA A 387 17.70 -8.36 16.23
N LEU A 388 16.85 -8.44 15.19
CA LEU A 388 17.24 -8.16 13.82
C LEU A 388 17.69 -6.70 13.65
N LYS A 389 16.92 -5.73 14.14
CA LYS A 389 17.31 -4.31 14.11
C LYS A 389 18.67 -4.09 14.75
N ASN A 390 18.91 -4.62 15.95
CA ASN A 390 20.17 -4.49 16.66
C ASN A 390 21.35 -5.15 15.92
N ARG A 391 21.09 -6.18 15.09
CA ARG A 391 22.12 -6.83 14.28
C ARG A 391 22.44 -6.04 13.00
N PHE A 392 21.43 -5.46 12.32
CA PHE A 392 21.60 -4.77 11.04
C PHE A 392 21.93 -3.28 11.21
N ASP A 393 21.51 -2.68 12.30
CA ASP A 393 21.70 -1.26 12.60
C ASP A 393 21.89 -1.04 14.11
N PRO A 394 23.04 -1.47 14.68
CA PRO A 394 23.30 -1.42 16.12
C PRO A 394 23.29 0.01 16.67
N ASN A 395 23.66 0.99 15.85
CA ASN A 395 23.69 2.41 16.22
C ASN A 395 22.33 3.10 16.06
N ARG A 396 21.28 2.37 15.59
CA ARG A 396 19.98 2.94 15.29
C ARG A 396 20.05 4.17 14.37
N THR A 397 20.86 4.09 13.34
CA THR A 397 21.06 5.15 12.35
C THR A 397 19.86 5.32 11.44
N LEU A 398 19.25 4.21 10.96
CA LEU A 398 18.21 4.21 9.92
C LEU A 398 16.80 4.27 10.53
N ASN A 399 16.04 5.30 10.17
CA ASN A 399 14.62 5.48 10.50
C ASN A 399 14.25 5.10 11.95
N PRO A 400 14.97 5.61 12.99
CA PRO A 400 14.76 5.20 14.36
C PRO A 400 13.36 5.53 14.84
N GLY A 401 12.69 4.55 15.44
CA GLY A 401 11.32 4.70 15.94
C GLY A 401 10.21 4.62 14.90
N CYS A 402 10.54 4.49 13.60
CA CYS A 402 9.54 4.48 12.53
C CYS A 402 8.67 3.22 12.48
N PHE A 403 9.17 2.09 12.95
CA PHE A 403 8.51 0.79 12.82
C PHE A 403 7.80 0.35 14.11
N VAL A 404 7.03 -0.74 14.02
CA VAL A 404 6.26 -1.28 15.14
C VAL A 404 7.13 -1.49 16.38
N GLY A 405 6.61 -1.12 17.55
CA GLY A 405 7.32 -1.25 18.83
C GLY A 405 8.51 -0.30 19.01
N GLY A 406 8.56 0.79 18.23
CA GLY A 406 9.62 1.80 18.33
C GLY A 406 10.97 1.35 17.73
N ILE A 407 10.92 0.43 16.75
CA ILE A 407 12.11 -0.05 16.02
C ILE A 407 12.55 0.98 14.98
#